data_985d65c0b3435549266b3a709086a500
#
_entry.id   985d65c0b3435549266b3a709086a500
#
_cell.length_a   1.000
_cell.length_b   1.000
_cell.length_c   1.000
_cell.angle_alpha   90.00
_cell.angle_beta   90.00
_cell.angle_gamma   90.00
#
_symmetry.space_group_name_H-M   'P 1'
#
loop_
_entity.id
_entity.type
_entity.pdbx_description
1 polymer ?
#
loop_
_entity_poly.entity_id
_entity_poly.type
_entity_poly.pdbx_seq_one_letter_code
_entity_poly.pdbx_strand_id
1 'polypeptide(L)'
;MKISIKKYNFLALLISAIILLSISASCGTCKMEKESFVLTQNTPFTVKNSYCQKWVAGIKEGGSGLNIYAIINDISEGVTLKEFYFRGKSVDVKTSKDPIFRGYYKNDINKGVIMDNNSIIEAANTPPKISPFKLENNEAILSYDYNNKVYYHKILNIEEKQIIAYPSMAPDNKL
;
A
#
# COMPACT_ATOMS: atom_id res chain seq x y z
N MET A 1 38.61 -55.02 36.13
CA MET A 1 37.35 -54.22 35.96
C MET A 1 37.70 -52.81 35.51
N LYS A 2 38.24 -52.62 34.30
CA LYS A 2 38.69 -51.29 33.77
C LYS A 2 38.17 -50.94 32.35
N ILE A 3 37.17 -51.70 31.86
CA ILE A 3 36.71 -51.54 30.45
C ILE A 3 35.41 -50.73 30.34
N SER A 4 34.69 -50.45 31.42
CA SER A 4 33.42 -49.80 31.37
C SER A 4 33.45 -48.30 31.20
N ILE A 5 34.42 -47.60 31.75
CA ILE A 5 34.49 -46.13 31.75
C ILE A 5 34.74 -45.52 30.38
N LYS A 6 35.54 -46.13 29.53
CA LYS A 6 35.81 -45.67 28.17
C LYS A 6 34.58 -45.69 27.23
N LYS A 7 33.67 -46.66 27.40
CA LYS A 7 32.46 -46.75 26.59
C LYS A 7 31.46 -45.65 26.93
N TYR A 8 31.32 -45.31 28.21
CA TYR A 8 30.41 -44.21 28.65
C TYR A 8 30.91 -42.84 28.15
N ASN A 9 32.22 -42.59 28.19
CA ASN A 9 32.75 -41.35 27.67
C ASN A 9 32.61 -41.21 26.15
N PHE A 10 32.72 -42.32 25.39
CA PHE A 10 32.51 -42.29 23.97
C PHE A 10 31.02 -42.10 23.59
N LEU A 11 30.12 -42.72 24.36
CA LEU A 11 28.65 -42.56 24.18
C LEU A 11 28.23 -41.13 24.51
N ALA A 12 28.74 -40.54 25.58
CA ALA A 12 28.50 -39.15 26.00
C ALA A 12 29.01 -38.16 24.95
N LEU A 13 30.17 -38.39 24.32
CA LEU A 13 30.70 -37.60 23.21
C LEU A 13 29.84 -37.68 21.95
N LEU A 14 29.31 -38.84 21.62
CA LEU A 14 28.40 -39.01 20.51
C LEU A 14 27.07 -38.31 20.72
N ILE A 15 26.50 -38.35 21.90
CA ILE A 15 25.25 -37.67 22.24
C ILE A 15 25.44 -36.14 22.21
N SER A 16 26.59 -35.63 22.70
CA SER A 16 26.88 -34.19 22.65
C SER A 16 27.06 -33.68 21.21
N ALA A 17 27.65 -34.51 20.33
CA ALA A 17 27.80 -34.16 18.91
C ALA A 17 26.46 -34.12 18.16
N ILE A 18 25.52 -35.01 18.50
CA ILE A 18 24.17 -35.02 17.92
C ILE A 18 23.35 -33.81 18.39
N ILE A 19 23.49 -33.39 19.63
CA ILE A 19 22.81 -32.20 20.18
C ILE A 19 23.35 -30.91 19.52
N LEU A 20 24.65 -30.84 19.24
CA LEU A 20 25.24 -29.68 18.53
C LEU A 20 24.82 -29.58 17.05
N LEU A 21 24.56 -30.71 16.38
CA LEU A 21 24.09 -30.72 15.00
C LEU A 21 22.62 -30.30 14.86
N SER A 22 21.79 -30.41 15.90
CA SER A 22 20.38 -30.09 15.87
C SER A 22 20.06 -28.59 16.03
N ILE A 23 21.04 -27.75 16.39
CA ILE A 23 20.83 -26.31 16.62
C ILE A 23 20.99 -25.48 15.35
N SER A 24 21.51 -26.03 14.26
CA SER A 24 21.80 -25.27 13.03
C SER A 24 20.68 -25.28 11.97
N ALA A 25 19.51 -25.84 12.25
CA ALA A 25 18.40 -25.95 11.27
C ALA A 25 17.21 -25.03 11.52
N SER A 26 17.39 -23.94 12.28
CA SER A 26 16.34 -22.90 12.44
C SER A 26 16.71 -21.61 11.71
N CYS A 27 17.09 -21.72 10.44
CA CYS A 27 17.02 -20.60 9.54
C CYS A 27 15.56 -20.51 9.07
N GLY A 28 14.74 -19.81 9.84
CA GLY A 28 13.39 -19.43 9.42
C GLY A 28 13.52 -18.61 8.14
N THR A 29 13.35 -19.24 7.00
CA THR A 29 13.06 -18.53 5.76
C THR A 29 11.76 -17.79 6.00
N CYS A 30 11.82 -16.48 6.27
CA CYS A 30 10.66 -15.60 6.12
C CYS A 30 10.19 -15.77 4.66
N LYS A 31 9.25 -16.69 4.44
CA LYS A 31 8.42 -16.67 3.26
C LYS A 31 7.63 -15.37 3.39
N MET A 32 8.07 -14.34 2.67
CA MET A 32 7.16 -13.27 2.30
C MET A 32 6.00 -13.98 1.59
N GLU A 33 4.87 -14.12 2.28
CA GLU A 33 3.63 -14.49 1.61
C GLU A 33 3.46 -13.48 0.48
N LYS A 34 3.56 -13.99 -0.75
CA LYS A 34 3.16 -13.23 -1.92
C LYS A 34 1.67 -13.03 -1.74
N GLU A 35 1.25 -11.85 -1.26
CA GLU A 35 -0.15 -11.47 -1.27
C GLU A 35 -0.66 -11.67 -2.70
N SER A 36 -1.47 -12.69 -2.89
CA SER A 36 -2.10 -12.97 -4.17
C SER A 36 -3.27 -12.00 -4.31
N PHE A 37 -3.04 -10.90 -5.02
CA PHE A 37 -4.09 -9.93 -5.33
C PHE A 37 -5.09 -10.55 -6.30
N VAL A 38 -6.29 -10.84 -5.83
CA VAL A 38 -7.35 -11.39 -6.67
C VAL A 38 -8.04 -10.23 -7.40
N LEU A 39 -7.70 -10.09 -8.69
CA LEU A 39 -8.39 -9.14 -9.56
C LEU A 39 -9.77 -9.68 -9.92
N THR A 40 -10.82 -8.93 -9.60
CA THR A 40 -12.21 -9.30 -9.83
C THR A 40 -12.78 -8.47 -10.99
N GLN A 41 -13.36 -9.15 -11.98
CA GLN A 41 -14.08 -8.50 -13.09
C GLN A 41 -15.53 -8.19 -12.72
N ASN A 42 -16.17 -9.10 -11.98
CA ASN A 42 -17.53 -8.90 -11.49
C ASN A 42 -17.49 -8.19 -10.15
N THR A 43 -17.83 -6.91 -10.15
CA THR A 43 -17.86 -6.06 -8.96
C THR A 43 -19.27 -5.85 -8.45
N PRO A 44 -19.48 -5.72 -7.13
CA PRO A 44 -20.76 -5.36 -6.54
C PRO A 44 -21.06 -3.85 -6.65
N PHE A 45 -20.54 -3.22 -7.68
CA PHE A 45 -20.73 -1.80 -8.03
C PHE A 45 -20.42 -1.59 -9.52
N THR A 46 -20.82 -0.44 -10.05
CA THR A 46 -20.59 -0.08 -11.46
C THR A 46 -19.68 1.15 -11.54
N VAL A 47 -18.51 1.03 -12.18
CA VAL A 47 -17.67 2.18 -12.53
C VAL A 47 -18.15 2.76 -13.85
N LYS A 48 -18.74 3.96 -13.81
CA LYS A 48 -19.29 4.65 -15.00
C LYS A 48 -18.22 5.39 -15.79
N ASN A 49 -17.37 6.14 -15.08
CA ASN A 49 -16.32 6.94 -15.66
C ASN A 49 -15.18 7.13 -14.66
N SER A 50 -13.98 7.35 -15.17
CA SER A 50 -12.81 7.64 -14.34
C SER A 50 -11.91 8.62 -15.05
N TYR A 51 -11.34 9.54 -14.30
CA TYR A 51 -10.38 10.51 -14.82
C TYR A 51 -9.37 10.88 -13.74
N CYS A 52 -8.24 11.40 -14.16
CA CYS A 52 -7.27 11.98 -13.26
C CYS A 52 -7.01 13.44 -13.63
N GLN A 53 -6.56 14.23 -12.66
CA GLN A 53 -6.31 15.63 -12.85
C GLN A 53 -5.17 16.10 -11.97
N LYS A 54 -4.12 16.65 -12.60
CA LYS A 54 -3.02 17.29 -11.89
C LYS A 54 -3.47 18.64 -11.32
N TRP A 55 -2.85 19.04 -10.25
CA TRP A 55 -3.04 20.34 -9.66
C TRP A 55 -1.72 20.96 -9.22
N VAL A 56 -1.67 22.28 -9.20
CA VAL A 56 -0.55 23.07 -8.70
C VAL A 56 -1.09 24.25 -7.90
N ALA A 57 -0.49 24.53 -6.76
CA ALA A 57 -0.80 25.72 -5.98
C ALA A 57 0.03 26.91 -6.47
N GLY A 58 -0.56 28.10 -6.44
CA GLY A 58 0.08 29.34 -6.88
C GLY A 58 1.09 29.90 -5.90
N ILE A 59 1.17 29.36 -4.68
CA ILE A 59 2.14 29.76 -3.67
C ILE A 59 3.22 28.70 -3.49
N LYS A 60 4.44 29.12 -3.17
CA LYS A 60 5.63 28.26 -3.11
C LYS A 60 5.46 27.05 -2.18
N GLU A 61 4.76 27.21 -1.07
CA GLU A 61 4.54 26.17 -0.06
C GLU A 61 3.26 25.34 -0.30
N GLY A 62 2.44 25.76 -1.26
CA GLY A 62 1.15 25.11 -1.54
C GLY A 62 1.28 23.76 -2.23
N GLY A 63 2.41 23.55 -2.91
CA GLY A 63 2.74 22.27 -3.51
C GLY A 63 1.99 21.94 -4.79
N SER A 64 2.06 20.69 -5.19
CA SER A 64 1.38 20.13 -6.35
C SER A 64 0.96 18.69 -6.10
N GLY A 65 0.14 18.14 -6.98
CA GLY A 65 -0.29 16.77 -6.86
C GLY A 65 -1.13 16.29 -8.01
N LEU A 66 -1.76 15.16 -7.79
CA LEU A 66 -2.63 14.47 -8.73
C LEU A 66 -3.85 13.95 -7.98
N ASN A 67 -5.02 14.16 -8.53
CA ASN A 67 -6.24 13.53 -8.05
C ASN A 67 -6.69 12.47 -9.05
N ILE A 68 -7.15 11.33 -8.55
CA ILE A 68 -7.89 10.36 -9.33
C ILE A 68 -9.36 10.41 -8.89
N TYR A 69 -10.25 10.33 -9.86
CA TYR A 69 -11.70 10.33 -9.64
C TYR A 69 -12.32 9.13 -10.31
N ALA A 70 -13.26 8.50 -9.63
CA ALA A 70 -14.11 7.47 -10.19
C ALA A 70 -15.57 7.79 -9.86
N ILE A 71 -16.44 7.71 -10.87
CA ILE A 71 -17.90 7.80 -10.71
C ILE A 71 -18.40 6.37 -10.56
N ILE A 72 -18.83 6.03 -9.34
CA ILE A 72 -19.21 4.66 -8.98
C ILE A 72 -20.66 4.65 -8.53
N ASN A 73 -21.46 3.84 -9.21
CA ASN A 73 -22.89 3.69 -8.96
C ASN A 73 -23.19 2.26 -8.49
N ASP A 74 -24.43 2.06 -8.06
CA ASP A 74 -24.99 0.74 -7.75
C ASP A 74 -24.14 -0.04 -6.74
N ILE A 75 -23.61 0.66 -5.73
CA ILE A 75 -22.79 0.04 -4.68
C ILE A 75 -23.70 -0.82 -3.81
N SER A 76 -23.44 -2.14 -3.80
CA SER A 76 -24.18 -3.09 -2.97
C SER A 76 -23.95 -2.84 -1.48
N GLU A 77 -24.92 -3.20 -0.67
CA GLU A 77 -24.80 -3.14 0.77
C GLU A 77 -23.61 -3.99 1.27
N GLY A 78 -22.87 -3.50 2.26
CA GLY A 78 -21.69 -4.15 2.81
C GLY A 78 -20.40 -3.96 2.01
N VAL A 79 -20.43 -3.19 0.91
CA VAL A 79 -19.22 -2.80 0.17
C VAL A 79 -18.59 -1.56 0.78
N THR A 80 -17.30 -1.61 1.06
CA THR A 80 -16.51 -0.46 1.51
C THR A 80 -15.32 -0.25 0.57
N LEU A 81 -15.29 0.87 -0.14
CA LEU A 81 -14.16 1.25 -0.99
C LEU A 81 -12.97 1.68 -0.11
N LYS A 82 -11.75 1.22 -0.43
CA LYS A 82 -10.57 1.40 0.42
C LYS A 82 -9.54 2.32 -0.19
N GLU A 83 -8.84 1.85 -1.20
CA GLU A 83 -7.69 2.54 -1.77
C GLU A 83 -7.71 2.54 -3.29
N PHE A 84 -7.22 3.63 -3.88
CA PHE A 84 -6.80 3.67 -5.27
C PHE A 84 -5.29 3.42 -5.36
N TYR A 85 -4.90 2.53 -6.27
CA TYR A 85 -3.52 2.31 -6.69
C TYR A 85 -3.38 2.87 -8.09
N PHE A 86 -2.56 3.91 -8.24
CA PHE A 86 -2.41 4.62 -9.51
C PHE A 86 -1.01 5.21 -9.64
N ARG A 87 -0.36 5.01 -10.79
CA ARG A 87 0.98 5.53 -11.10
C ARG A 87 2.00 5.26 -9.98
N GLY A 88 2.03 4.02 -9.50
CA GLY A 88 3.00 3.56 -8.51
C GLY A 88 2.74 3.98 -7.06
N LYS A 89 1.65 4.69 -6.78
CA LYS A 89 1.26 5.13 -5.44
C LYS A 89 -0.06 4.53 -5.02
N SER A 90 -0.32 4.46 -3.70
CA SER A 90 -1.65 4.16 -3.15
C SER A 90 -2.18 5.33 -2.33
N VAL A 91 -3.50 5.50 -2.32
CA VAL A 91 -4.19 6.54 -1.57
C VAL A 91 -5.58 6.08 -1.16
N ASP A 92 -6.00 6.48 0.03
CA ASP A 92 -7.32 6.17 0.54
C ASP A 92 -8.41 6.80 -0.33
N VAL A 93 -9.48 6.04 -0.56
CA VAL A 93 -10.68 6.52 -1.25
C VAL A 93 -11.47 7.42 -0.32
N LYS A 94 -11.84 8.59 -0.81
CA LYS A 94 -12.76 9.52 -0.13
C LYS A 94 -13.93 9.83 -1.02
N THR A 95 -15.13 9.92 -0.45
CA THR A 95 -16.29 10.44 -1.15
C THR A 95 -16.12 11.95 -1.32
N SER A 96 -16.14 12.43 -2.56
CA SER A 96 -16.07 13.85 -2.85
C SER A 96 -17.47 14.47 -2.88
N LYS A 97 -18.34 13.88 -3.66
CA LYS A 97 -19.77 14.16 -3.76
C LYS A 97 -20.39 12.94 -4.41
N ASP A 98 -21.27 12.26 -3.69
CA ASP A 98 -21.90 11.04 -4.22
C ASP A 98 -22.50 11.30 -5.61
N PRO A 99 -22.22 10.48 -6.63
CA PRO A 99 -21.46 9.21 -6.65
C PRO A 99 -19.96 9.35 -7.01
N ILE A 100 -19.31 10.46 -6.70
CA ILE A 100 -17.93 10.74 -7.07
C ILE A 100 -16.99 10.37 -5.92
N PHE A 101 -16.12 9.41 -6.16
CA PHE A 101 -15.06 8.99 -5.26
C PHE A 101 -13.72 9.51 -5.73
N ARG A 102 -12.85 9.92 -4.80
CA ARG A 102 -11.59 10.57 -5.10
C ARG A 102 -10.44 9.99 -4.28
N GLY A 103 -9.27 9.80 -4.94
CA GLY A 103 -7.98 9.65 -4.31
C GLY A 103 -7.16 10.93 -4.50
N TYR A 104 -6.53 11.41 -3.42
CA TYR A 104 -5.74 12.64 -3.44
C TYR A 104 -4.26 12.32 -3.22
N TYR A 105 -3.46 12.54 -4.26
CA TYR A 105 -2.02 12.35 -4.22
C TYR A 105 -1.32 13.71 -4.12
N LYS A 106 -0.52 13.89 -3.07
CA LYS A 106 0.42 14.99 -2.96
C LYS A 106 1.80 14.53 -3.43
N ASN A 107 2.51 15.34 -4.21
CA ASN A 107 3.86 15.02 -4.62
C ASN A 107 4.80 15.04 -3.43
N ASP A 108 5.75 14.08 -3.38
CA ASP A 108 6.66 13.92 -2.26
C ASP A 108 7.61 15.10 -2.09
N ILE A 109 7.93 15.80 -3.20
CA ILE A 109 8.73 17.04 -3.22
C ILE A 109 8.12 18.12 -2.31
N ASN A 110 6.81 18.07 -2.07
CA ASN A 110 6.07 19.07 -1.31
C ASN A 110 5.75 18.62 0.12
N LYS A 111 6.22 17.45 0.53
CA LYS A 111 6.20 17.06 1.94
C LYS A 111 7.39 17.73 2.62
N GLY A 112 7.12 18.59 3.60
CA GLY A 112 8.17 19.06 4.50
C GLY A 112 8.80 17.84 5.17
N VAL A 113 10.06 17.57 4.87
CA VAL A 113 10.84 16.59 5.64
C VAL A 113 11.24 17.29 6.95
N ILE A 114 10.82 16.73 8.06
CA ILE A 114 11.22 17.23 9.37
C ILE A 114 12.65 16.74 9.59
N MET A 115 13.60 17.65 9.52
CA MET A 115 15.00 17.40 9.90
C MET A 115 15.15 17.91 11.32
N ASP A 116 15.08 17.02 12.30
CA ASP A 116 15.19 17.36 13.71
C ASP A 116 16.27 16.46 14.35
N ASN A 117 17.03 17.03 15.30
CA ASN A 117 18.00 16.28 16.10
C ASN A 117 17.30 15.29 17.07
N ASN A 118 15.99 15.39 17.21
CA ASN A 118 15.19 14.46 18.01
C ASN A 118 14.64 13.34 17.11
N SER A 119 15.17 12.13 17.30
CA SER A 119 14.78 10.94 16.51
C SER A 119 13.29 10.61 16.59
N ILE A 120 12.58 11.01 17.64
CA ILE A 120 11.13 10.80 17.78
C ILE A 120 10.36 11.70 16.80
N ILE A 121 10.82 12.95 16.62
CA ILE A 121 10.19 13.91 15.70
C ILE A 121 10.52 13.53 14.26
N GLU A 122 11.74 13.07 13.98
CA GLU A 122 12.15 12.59 12.67
C GLU A 122 11.43 11.29 12.27
N ALA A 123 11.11 10.40 13.21
CA ALA A 123 10.34 9.19 12.99
C ALA A 123 8.87 9.46 12.56
N ALA A 124 8.38 10.68 12.69
CA ALA A 124 7.06 11.09 12.16
C ALA A 124 7.03 11.22 10.62
N ASN A 125 8.18 11.17 9.96
CA ASN A 125 8.25 11.11 8.49
C ASN A 125 7.76 9.75 8.01
N THR A 126 6.51 9.67 7.57
CA THR A 126 5.94 8.45 6.98
C THR A 126 6.37 8.32 5.52
N PRO A 127 7.01 7.21 5.12
CA PRO A 127 7.33 6.99 3.71
C PRO A 127 6.04 6.90 2.87
N PRO A 128 6.09 7.30 1.60
CA PRO A 128 4.94 7.20 0.72
C PRO A 128 4.52 5.73 0.55
N LYS A 129 3.22 5.48 0.57
CA LYS A 129 2.66 4.16 0.27
C LYS A 129 2.89 3.85 -1.22
N ILE A 130 3.72 2.86 -1.49
CA ILE A 130 4.04 2.42 -2.85
C ILE A 130 3.02 1.37 -3.28
N SER A 131 2.55 1.47 -4.52
CA SER A 131 1.66 0.46 -5.11
C SER A 131 2.42 -0.85 -5.38
N PRO A 132 1.89 -2.01 -4.97
CA PRO A 132 2.46 -3.31 -5.33
C PRO A 132 2.16 -3.71 -6.77
N PHE A 133 1.31 -2.96 -7.48
CA PHE A 133 0.84 -3.27 -8.82
C PHE A 133 1.68 -2.56 -9.87
N LYS A 134 2.01 -3.29 -10.95
CA LYS A 134 2.55 -2.72 -12.18
C LYS A 134 1.39 -2.33 -13.09
N LEU A 135 1.18 -1.04 -13.25
CA LEU A 135 0.07 -0.45 -14.00
C LEU A 135 0.58 0.50 -15.06
N GLU A 136 -0.14 0.59 -16.17
CA GLU A 136 0.07 1.63 -17.17
C GLU A 136 -0.41 3.00 -16.66
N ASN A 137 0.01 4.08 -17.33
CA ASN A 137 -0.28 5.44 -16.88
C ASN A 137 -1.77 5.80 -16.87
N ASN A 138 -2.60 5.06 -17.61
CA ASN A 138 -4.04 5.22 -17.72
C ASN A 138 -4.83 4.09 -17.04
N GLU A 139 -4.17 3.33 -16.15
CA GLU A 139 -4.78 2.23 -15.41
C GLU A 139 -4.68 2.48 -13.92
N ALA A 140 -5.71 2.10 -13.18
CA ALA A 140 -5.70 2.06 -11.73
C ALA A 140 -6.29 0.75 -11.20
N ILE A 141 -6.02 0.47 -9.94
CA ILE A 141 -6.73 -0.56 -9.18
C ILE A 141 -7.46 0.13 -8.05
N LEU A 142 -8.70 -0.27 -7.84
CA LEU A 142 -9.53 0.07 -6.70
C LEU A 142 -9.64 -1.14 -5.80
N SER A 143 -9.21 -1.02 -4.56
CA SER A 143 -9.46 -2.04 -3.55
C SER A 143 -10.76 -1.75 -2.80
N TYR A 144 -11.46 -2.81 -2.44
CA TYR A 144 -12.71 -2.72 -1.68
C TYR A 144 -12.90 -3.94 -0.79
N ASP A 145 -13.55 -3.74 0.35
CA ASP A 145 -14.00 -4.82 1.21
C ASP A 145 -15.42 -5.22 0.83
N TYR A 146 -15.64 -6.51 0.76
CA TYR A 146 -16.95 -7.11 0.62
C TYR A 146 -16.99 -8.47 1.32
N ASN A 147 -17.97 -8.70 2.18
CA ASN A 147 -18.10 -9.93 2.96
C ASN A 147 -16.80 -10.31 3.74
N ASN A 148 -16.18 -9.33 4.41
CA ASN A 148 -14.95 -9.46 5.18
C ASN A 148 -13.73 -9.95 4.37
N LYS A 149 -13.73 -9.71 3.06
CA LYS A 149 -12.60 -10.00 2.17
C LYS A 149 -12.24 -8.79 1.34
N VAL A 150 -10.95 -8.61 1.11
CA VAL A 150 -10.43 -7.54 0.23
C VAL A 150 -10.39 -8.06 -1.20
N TYR A 151 -10.96 -7.29 -2.10
CA TYR A 151 -10.96 -7.52 -3.54
C TYR A 151 -10.34 -6.33 -4.26
N TYR A 152 -9.90 -6.57 -5.48
CA TYR A 152 -9.24 -5.57 -6.32
C TYR A 152 -9.91 -5.52 -7.69
N HIS A 153 -10.31 -4.32 -8.11
CA HIS A 153 -10.92 -4.08 -9.42
C HIS A 153 -10.02 -3.18 -10.26
N LYS A 154 -9.71 -3.62 -11.49
CA LYS A 154 -8.89 -2.85 -12.42
C LYS A 154 -9.76 -1.87 -13.20
N ILE A 155 -9.43 -0.59 -13.10
CA ILE A 155 -10.05 0.51 -13.84
C ILE A 155 -9.14 0.84 -15.03
N LEU A 156 -9.70 0.84 -16.24
CA LEU A 156 -9.00 1.10 -17.49
C LEU A 156 -9.40 2.46 -18.08
N ASN A 157 -8.58 2.95 -19.02
CA ASN A 157 -8.87 4.15 -19.81
C ASN A 157 -9.14 5.39 -18.98
N ILE A 158 -8.34 5.62 -17.94
CA ILE A 158 -8.41 6.82 -17.12
C ILE A 158 -7.98 8.02 -17.94
N GLU A 159 -8.91 8.95 -18.18
CA GLU A 159 -8.66 10.19 -18.91
C GLU A 159 -7.85 11.16 -18.06
N GLU A 160 -6.78 11.77 -18.61
CA GLU A 160 -6.07 12.84 -17.95
C GLU A 160 -6.66 14.19 -18.36
N LYS A 161 -7.28 14.90 -17.42
CA LYS A 161 -7.85 16.24 -17.64
C LYS A 161 -6.79 17.33 -17.50
N GLN A 162 -7.13 18.51 -18.00
CA GLN A 162 -6.26 19.69 -17.90
C GLN A 162 -5.92 19.97 -16.43
N ILE A 163 -4.68 20.46 -16.22
CA ILE A 163 -4.17 20.81 -14.89
C ILE A 163 -4.98 21.93 -14.26
N ILE A 164 -5.25 21.82 -12.96
CA ILE A 164 -5.86 22.90 -12.17
C ILE A 164 -4.75 23.72 -11.53
N ALA A 165 -4.71 25.02 -11.83
CA ALA A 165 -3.90 25.99 -11.10
C ALA A 165 -4.74 26.68 -10.03
N TYR A 166 -4.44 26.43 -8.76
CA TYR A 166 -5.08 27.15 -7.65
C TYR A 166 -4.35 28.46 -7.41
N PRO A 167 -5.05 29.60 -7.25
CA PRO A 167 -4.41 30.92 -7.01
C PRO A 167 -3.65 30.96 -5.68
N SER A 168 -4.04 30.14 -4.73
CA SER A 168 -3.45 30.01 -3.39
C SER A 168 -3.11 28.54 -3.08
N MET A 169 -3.28 28.09 -1.86
CA MET A 169 -3.21 26.67 -1.52
C MET A 169 -4.34 25.89 -2.19
N ALA A 170 -4.05 24.65 -2.60
CA ALA A 170 -5.12 23.74 -2.98
C ALA A 170 -6.07 23.54 -1.76
N PRO A 171 -7.38 23.34 -2.00
CA PRO A 171 -8.31 23.09 -0.93
C PRO A 171 -7.82 21.93 -0.06
N ASP A 172 -7.73 22.16 1.24
CA ASP A 172 -7.33 21.13 2.20
C ASP A 172 -8.39 20.03 2.18
N ASN A 173 -7.97 18.81 1.92
CA ASN A 173 -8.86 17.66 1.81
C ASN A 173 -9.19 17.05 3.18
N LYS A 174 -9.29 17.87 4.20
CA LYS A 174 -9.92 17.52 5.47
C LYS A 174 -11.44 17.50 5.27
N LEU A 175 -11.95 16.40 4.78
CA LEU A 175 -13.35 16.01 4.89
C LEU A 175 -13.40 14.81 5.81
#